data_addca61ba4c3867f3612219cf3666ef9
#
_entry.id   addca61ba4c3867f3612219cf3666ef9
#
_cell.length_a   1.000
_cell.length_b   1.000
_cell.length_c   1.000
_cell.angle_alpha   90.00
_cell.angle_beta   90.00
_cell.angle_gamma   90.00
#
_symmetry.space_group_name_H-M   'P 1'
#
loop_
_entity.id
_entity.type
_entity.pdbx_description
1 polymer ?
#
loop_
_entity_poly.entity_id
_entity_poly.type
_entity_poly.pdbx_seq_one_letter_code
_entity_poly.pdbx_strand_id
1 'polypeptide(L)'
;VAPLVLAESGSNSLAAEWLPRIAGGEARIGLALSEVVGARAGAGVTAEGGKLSGKALAAFDAGAADAFIAASGADQLWLVQAGAAGLRQTPMTSIDRTRALAELRFDGVEAEPIPGGAALTRRALDLARVALAADAVGAADAMFEQALEYSKQRVQFERVIGSFQGVKHALADMITALEPARALTWYATHAQTEMPGEEAH
;
A
#
# COMPACT_ATOMS: atom_id res chain seq x y z
N VAL A 1 5.22 -0.31 5.45
CA VAL A 1 4.63 1.00 5.85
C VAL A 1 4.42 1.05 7.35
N ALA A 2 3.59 0.18 7.94
CA ALA A 2 3.24 0.26 9.36
C ALA A 2 4.44 0.32 10.32
N PRO A 3 5.51 -0.50 10.20
CA PRO A 3 6.67 -0.41 11.08
C PRO A 3 7.35 0.96 11.05
N LEU A 4 7.48 1.56 9.86
CA LEU A 4 8.09 2.89 9.70
C LEU A 4 7.23 3.98 10.34
N VAL A 5 5.91 3.92 10.14
CA VAL A 5 4.97 4.85 10.77
C VAL A 5 5.08 4.80 12.30
N LEU A 6 5.14 3.60 12.87
CA LEU A 6 5.28 3.43 14.32
C LEU A 6 6.63 3.91 14.84
N ALA A 7 7.71 3.65 14.09
CA ALA A 7 9.05 4.11 14.47
C ALA A 7 9.18 5.64 14.41
N GLU A 8 8.58 6.27 13.40
CA GLU A 8 8.65 7.71 13.17
C GLU A 8 7.58 8.51 13.97
N SER A 9 6.63 7.83 14.62
CA SER A 9 5.55 8.46 15.38
C SER A 9 5.98 9.27 16.60
N GLY A 10 7.19 9.03 17.09
CA GLY A 10 7.66 9.58 18.37
C GLY A 10 7.04 8.93 19.61
N SER A 11 6.17 7.93 19.45
CA SER A 11 5.61 7.15 20.57
C SER A 11 6.50 5.97 20.90
N ASN A 12 7.29 6.10 21.96
CA ASN A 12 8.12 5.00 22.44
C ASN A 12 7.29 3.78 22.88
N SER A 13 6.10 3.99 23.43
CA SER A 13 5.21 2.90 23.88
C SER A 13 4.71 2.06 22.69
N LEU A 14 4.17 2.71 21.66
CA LEU A 14 3.70 2.02 20.44
C LEU A 14 4.83 1.28 19.72
N ALA A 15 5.98 1.94 19.58
CA ALA A 15 7.15 1.34 18.96
C ALA A 15 7.65 0.11 19.76
N ALA A 16 7.77 0.22 21.09
CA ALA A 16 8.23 -0.86 21.95
C ALA A 16 7.27 -2.06 21.99
N GLU A 17 5.97 -1.81 21.90
CA GLU A 17 4.96 -2.87 21.88
C GLU A 17 4.92 -3.61 20.54
N TRP A 18 4.88 -2.88 19.43
CA TRP A 18 4.54 -3.45 18.14
C TRP A 18 5.75 -3.84 17.29
N LEU A 19 6.84 -3.08 17.28
CA LEU A 19 7.96 -3.36 16.38
C LEU A 19 8.61 -4.74 16.61
N PRO A 20 8.86 -5.20 17.85
CA PRO A 20 9.39 -6.55 18.07
C PRO A 20 8.46 -7.64 17.59
N ARG A 21 7.16 -7.51 17.83
CA ARG A 21 6.14 -8.48 17.41
C ARG A 21 6.03 -8.56 15.88
N ILE A 22 6.09 -7.41 15.19
CA ILE A 22 6.10 -7.36 13.73
C ILE A 22 7.38 -8.00 13.18
N ALA A 23 8.54 -7.66 13.74
CA ALA A 23 9.83 -8.22 13.32
C ALA A 23 9.90 -9.74 13.55
N GLY A 24 9.30 -10.23 14.64
CA GLY A 24 9.19 -11.66 14.95
C GLY A 24 8.11 -12.40 14.13
N GLY A 25 7.32 -11.69 13.32
CA GLY A 25 6.19 -12.27 12.58
C GLY A 25 4.98 -12.63 13.45
N GLU A 26 4.95 -12.14 14.69
CA GLU A 26 3.90 -12.41 15.68
C GLU A 26 2.70 -11.45 15.55
N ALA A 27 2.88 -10.34 14.85
CA ALA A 27 1.81 -9.36 14.61
C ALA A 27 1.85 -8.81 13.20
N ARG A 28 0.66 -8.52 12.66
CA ARG A 28 0.44 -7.89 11.36
C ARG A 28 -0.43 -6.66 11.54
N ILE A 29 -0.04 -5.56 10.91
CA ILE A 29 -0.81 -4.33 10.92
C ILE A 29 -1.27 -4.01 9.52
N GLY A 30 -2.58 -3.98 9.34
CA GLY A 30 -3.24 -3.54 8.11
C GLY A 30 -3.28 -2.02 7.99
N LEU A 31 -3.54 -1.53 6.78
CA LEU A 31 -3.59 -0.10 6.48
C LEU A 31 -4.98 0.30 5.99
N ALA A 32 -5.60 1.24 6.67
CA ALA A 32 -6.92 1.80 6.36
C ALA A 32 -6.80 3.31 6.04
N LEU A 33 -6.09 3.62 4.94
CA LEU A 33 -5.73 4.98 4.52
C LEU A 33 -6.61 5.50 3.38
N SER A 34 -7.74 4.86 3.10
CA SER A 34 -8.57 5.14 1.91
C SER A 34 -9.09 6.57 1.84
N GLU A 35 -9.30 7.23 2.97
CA GLU A 35 -9.75 8.63 3.00
C GLU A 35 -8.69 9.59 2.41
N VAL A 36 -7.43 9.30 2.66
CA VAL A 36 -6.30 10.15 2.28
C VAL A 36 -5.87 9.92 0.82
N VAL A 37 -6.23 8.76 0.23
CA VAL A 37 -5.91 8.46 -1.18
C VAL A 37 -7.04 8.82 -2.16
N GLY A 38 -7.96 9.68 -1.76
CA GLY A 38 -9.06 10.10 -2.62
C GLY A 38 -10.13 9.03 -2.80
N ALA A 39 -10.49 8.39 -1.71
CA ALA A 39 -11.47 7.33 -1.69
C ALA A 39 -12.81 7.74 -2.31
N ARG A 40 -13.48 6.73 -2.82
CA ARG A 40 -14.80 6.83 -3.44
C ARG A 40 -15.83 7.46 -2.51
N ALA A 41 -16.85 8.09 -3.08
CA ALA A 41 -17.97 8.66 -2.33
C ALA A 41 -18.52 7.68 -1.28
N GLY A 42 -18.68 8.16 -0.05
CA GLY A 42 -19.17 7.39 1.09
C GLY A 42 -18.10 6.68 1.92
N ALA A 43 -16.81 6.86 1.62
CA ALA A 43 -15.73 6.57 2.56
C ALA A 43 -15.41 7.83 3.37
N GLY A 44 -14.94 7.63 4.58
CA GLY A 44 -14.52 8.67 5.50
C GLY A 44 -14.56 8.14 6.91
N VAL A 45 -13.53 8.43 7.68
CA VAL A 45 -13.41 8.08 9.10
C VAL A 45 -13.29 9.37 9.89
N THR A 46 -14.15 9.56 10.86
CA THR A 46 -14.10 10.68 11.81
C THR A 46 -13.65 10.17 13.16
N ALA A 47 -12.98 11.03 13.93
CA ALA A 47 -12.54 10.74 15.27
C ALA A 47 -13.12 11.77 16.24
N GLU A 48 -13.76 11.31 17.31
CA GLU A 48 -14.29 12.13 18.38
C GLU A 48 -14.07 11.44 19.73
N GLY A 49 -13.43 12.12 20.67
CA GLY A 49 -13.16 11.59 22.01
C GLY A 49 -12.41 10.25 22.05
N GLY A 50 -11.48 10.03 21.08
CA GLY A 50 -10.72 8.77 20.98
C GLY A 50 -11.48 7.62 20.34
N LYS A 51 -12.66 7.88 19.78
CA LYS A 51 -13.48 6.89 19.07
C LYS A 51 -13.58 7.21 17.60
N LEU A 52 -13.47 6.15 16.79
CA LEU A 52 -13.62 6.25 15.34
C LEU A 52 -15.04 5.88 14.91
N SER A 53 -15.57 6.64 13.96
CA SER A 53 -16.83 6.37 13.28
C SER A 53 -16.70 6.58 11.79
N GLY A 54 -17.47 5.80 11.00
CA GLY A 54 -17.44 5.91 9.54
C GLY A 54 -16.93 4.66 8.85
N LYS A 55 -16.25 4.85 7.70
CA LYS A 55 -15.91 3.74 6.84
C LYS A 55 -14.60 3.96 6.09
N ALA A 56 -13.70 2.96 6.12
CA ALA A 56 -12.55 2.89 5.26
C ALA A 56 -12.72 1.79 4.19
N LEU A 57 -12.40 2.10 2.95
CA LEU A 57 -12.48 1.17 1.82
C LEU A 57 -11.10 0.62 1.48
N ALA A 58 -11.07 -0.62 0.99
CA ALA A 58 -9.86 -1.27 0.53
C ALA A 58 -8.70 -1.23 1.56
N ALA A 59 -9.02 -1.49 2.83
CA ALA A 59 -8.00 -1.68 3.84
C ALA A 59 -7.11 -2.87 3.47
N PHE A 60 -5.80 -2.64 3.44
CA PHE A 60 -4.81 -3.65 3.06
C PHE A 60 -4.55 -4.64 4.20
N ASP A 61 -4.28 -5.89 3.83
CA ASP A 61 -3.92 -7.01 4.72
C ASP A 61 -4.97 -7.33 5.78
N ALA A 62 -6.22 -6.94 5.55
CA ALA A 62 -7.30 -7.06 6.52
C ALA A 62 -7.61 -8.51 6.93
N GLY A 63 -7.33 -9.50 6.07
CA GLY A 63 -7.68 -10.91 6.34
C GLY A 63 -6.89 -11.57 7.47
N ALA A 64 -5.80 -10.95 7.92
CA ALA A 64 -4.92 -11.52 8.95
C ALA A 64 -4.28 -10.43 9.83
N ALA A 65 -4.83 -9.23 9.83
CA ALA A 65 -4.34 -8.13 10.66
C ALA A 65 -4.76 -8.31 12.12
N ASP A 66 -3.83 -8.06 13.04
CA ASP A 66 -4.06 -7.98 14.48
C ASP A 66 -4.50 -6.55 14.87
N ALA A 67 -4.06 -5.57 14.10
CA ALA A 67 -4.47 -4.18 14.24
C ALA A 67 -4.47 -3.46 12.89
N PHE A 68 -5.02 -2.25 12.85
CA PHE A 68 -5.05 -1.37 11.68
C PHE A 68 -4.49 0.00 12.03
N ILE A 69 -3.73 0.58 11.12
CA ILE A 69 -3.48 2.02 11.09
C ILE A 69 -4.56 2.64 10.23
N ALA A 70 -5.46 3.40 10.85
CA ALA A 70 -6.55 4.10 10.19
C ALA A 70 -6.29 5.61 10.16
N ALA A 71 -6.60 6.27 9.04
CA ALA A 71 -6.57 7.71 8.94
C ALA A 71 -7.96 8.31 9.21
N SER A 72 -8.03 9.36 10.04
CA SER A 72 -9.19 10.23 10.14
C SER A 72 -8.83 11.60 9.57
N GLY A 73 -9.38 11.92 8.41
CA GLY A 73 -8.92 13.07 7.64
C GLY A 73 -7.46 12.95 7.21
N ALA A 74 -6.88 14.07 6.79
CA ALA A 74 -5.47 14.15 6.39
C ALA A 74 -4.50 14.35 7.57
N ASP A 75 -5.02 14.49 8.79
CA ASP A 75 -4.27 15.07 9.90
C ASP A 75 -3.92 14.08 11.00
N GLN A 76 -4.59 12.94 11.08
CA GLN A 76 -4.42 12.03 12.20
C GLN A 76 -4.48 10.57 11.82
N LEU A 77 -3.51 9.80 12.33
CA LEU A 77 -3.47 8.34 12.30
C LEU A 77 -3.87 7.76 13.66
N TRP A 78 -4.50 6.59 13.60
CA TRP A 78 -5.02 5.87 14.75
C TRP A 78 -4.64 4.41 14.66
N LEU A 79 -4.24 3.81 15.77
CA LEU A 79 -4.08 2.37 15.89
C LEU A 79 -5.37 1.77 16.45
N VAL A 80 -5.91 0.79 15.74
CA VAL A 80 -7.17 0.11 16.07
C VAL A 80 -6.93 -1.38 16.14
N GLN A 81 -7.30 -2.03 17.22
CA GLN A 81 -7.22 -3.48 17.34
C GLN A 81 -8.24 -4.14 16.39
N ALA A 82 -7.85 -5.20 15.68
CA ALA A 82 -8.74 -5.86 14.71
C ALA A 82 -9.97 -6.50 15.35
N GLY A 83 -9.91 -6.83 16.64
CA GLY A 83 -11.02 -7.34 17.45
C GLY A 83 -11.78 -6.28 18.24
N ALA A 84 -11.55 -4.98 18.00
CA ALA A 84 -12.18 -3.91 18.76
C ALA A 84 -13.71 -3.94 18.63
N ALA A 85 -14.40 -3.69 19.74
CA ALA A 85 -15.85 -3.58 19.73
C ALA A 85 -16.32 -2.45 18.81
N GLY A 86 -17.32 -2.72 17.96
CA GLY A 86 -17.82 -1.77 16.97
C GLY A 86 -17.06 -1.77 15.64
N LEU A 87 -15.90 -2.46 15.52
CA LEU A 87 -15.23 -2.66 14.26
C LEU A 87 -15.84 -3.85 13.50
N ARG A 88 -16.30 -3.57 12.28
CA ARG A 88 -16.77 -4.61 11.35
C ARG A 88 -15.89 -4.65 10.13
N GLN A 89 -15.39 -5.84 9.78
CA GLN A 89 -14.58 -6.09 8.61
C GLN A 89 -15.39 -6.87 7.58
N THR A 90 -15.49 -6.36 6.36
CA THR A 90 -16.17 -7.04 5.25
C THR A 90 -15.14 -7.30 4.14
N PRO A 91 -14.77 -8.57 3.89
CA PRO A 91 -13.82 -8.89 2.82
C PRO A 91 -14.30 -8.38 1.46
N MET A 92 -13.39 -7.85 0.67
CA MET A 92 -13.64 -7.41 -0.69
C MET A 92 -13.10 -8.43 -1.69
N THR A 93 -13.87 -8.70 -2.74
CA THR A 93 -13.39 -9.53 -3.84
C THR A 93 -12.35 -8.77 -4.64
N SER A 94 -11.16 -9.34 -4.79
CA SER A 94 -10.06 -8.80 -5.60
C SER A 94 -9.62 -9.80 -6.65
N ILE A 95 -9.19 -9.32 -7.82
CA ILE A 95 -8.52 -10.12 -8.84
C ILE A 95 -7.16 -10.57 -8.31
N ASP A 96 -6.43 -9.66 -7.67
CA ASP A 96 -5.20 -10.00 -6.96
C ASP A 96 -5.53 -10.70 -5.63
N ARG A 97 -5.30 -12.00 -5.58
CA ARG A 97 -5.56 -12.85 -4.41
C ARG A 97 -4.38 -12.89 -3.43
N THR A 98 -3.27 -12.26 -3.77
CA THR A 98 -2.10 -12.16 -2.88
C THR A 98 -2.32 -11.12 -1.77
N ARG A 99 -3.34 -10.25 -1.91
CA ARG A 99 -3.69 -9.21 -0.95
C ARG A 99 -5.12 -9.35 -0.49
N ALA A 100 -5.29 -9.48 0.82
CA ALA A 100 -6.61 -9.46 1.43
C ALA A 100 -7.07 -8.01 1.64
N LEU A 101 -8.05 -7.58 0.86
CA LEU A 101 -8.69 -6.28 1.00
C LEU A 101 -10.00 -6.40 1.76
N ALA A 102 -10.35 -5.40 2.58
CA ALA A 102 -11.66 -5.32 3.22
C ALA A 102 -12.19 -3.89 3.28
N GLU A 103 -13.51 -3.78 3.39
CA GLU A 103 -14.18 -2.59 3.92
C GLU A 103 -14.14 -2.68 5.45
N LEU A 104 -13.68 -1.64 6.12
CA LEU A 104 -13.77 -1.48 7.56
C LEU A 104 -14.86 -0.48 7.91
N ARG A 105 -15.78 -0.87 8.79
CA ARG A 105 -16.79 0.02 9.38
C ARG A 105 -16.50 0.23 10.85
N PHE A 106 -16.47 1.48 11.23
CA PHE A 106 -16.24 1.93 12.60
C PHE A 106 -17.55 2.48 13.16
N ASP A 107 -17.99 1.93 14.28
CA ASP A 107 -19.17 2.38 15.03
C ASP A 107 -18.76 2.68 16.47
N GLY A 108 -18.22 3.89 16.67
CA GLY A 108 -17.70 4.33 17.97
C GLY A 108 -16.53 3.48 18.47
N VAL A 109 -15.66 3.01 17.57
CA VAL A 109 -14.55 2.11 17.87
C VAL A 109 -13.45 2.84 18.64
N GLU A 110 -13.08 2.35 19.82
CA GLU A 110 -11.94 2.88 20.56
C GLU A 110 -10.65 2.69 19.80
N ALA A 111 -9.85 3.74 19.72
CA ALA A 111 -8.61 3.78 18.98
C ALA A 111 -7.54 4.59 19.71
N GLU A 112 -6.29 4.16 19.60
CA GLU A 112 -5.14 4.86 20.15
C GLU A 112 -4.59 5.86 19.13
N PRO A 113 -4.48 7.16 19.47
CA PRO A 113 -3.92 8.14 18.54
C PRO A 113 -2.43 7.88 18.34
N ILE A 114 -1.99 7.87 17.08
CA ILE A 114 -0.58 7.79 16.74
C ILE A 114 -0.07 9.23 16.62
N PRO A 115 0.88 9.67 17.48
CA PRO A 115 1.44 11.01 17.41
C PRO A 115 2.11 11.29 16.05
N GLY A 116 2.23 12.57 15.67
CA GLY A 116 2.90 12.99 14.43
C GLY A 116 2.02 13.78 13.46
N GLY A 117 0.70 13.77 13.67
CA GLY A 117 -0.25 14.64 12.95
C GLY A 117 -0.18 14.51 11.43
N ALA A 118 -0.44 15.64 10.74
CA ALA A 118 -0.48 15.70 9.28
C ALA A 118 0.86 15.30 8.61
N ALA A 119 1.98 15.59 9.24
CA ALA A 119 3.29 15.24 8.69
C ALA A 119 3.49 13.72 8.62
N LEU A 120 3.16 13.01 9.70
CA LEU A 120 3.24 11.54 9.73
C LEU A 120 2.20 10.90 8.81
N THR A 121 1.00 11.47 8.72
CA THR A 121 -0.03 10.99 7.78
C THR A 121 0.43 11.09 6.33
N ARG A 122 1.02 12.21 5.92
CA ARG A 122 1.66 12.35 4.60
C ARG A 122 2.76 11.33 4.40
N ARG A 123 3.66 11.22 5.37
CA ARG A 123 4.77 10.25 5.34
C ARG A 123 4.26 8.81 5.13
N ALA A 124 3.22 8.41 5.84
CA ALA A 124 2.59 7.09 5.69
C ALA A 124 2.06 6.85 4.27
N LEU A 125 1.46 7.89 3.65
CA LEU A 125 0.96 7.83 2.29
C LEU A 125 2.08 7.70 1.27
N ASP A 126 3.14 8.48 1.41
CA ASP A 126 4.25 8.46 0.47
C ASP A 126 4.98 7.11 0.53
N LEU A 127 5.20 6.57 1.73
CA LEU A 127 5.70 5.20 1.90
C LEU A 127 4.79 4.15 1.26
N ALA A 128 3.47 4.30 1.41
CA ALA A 128 2.51 3.39 0.80
C ALA A 128 2.52 3.48 -0.74
N ARG A 129 2.60 4.68 -1.29
CA ARG A 129 2.69 4.92 -2.74
C ARG A 129 3.96 4.32 -3.34
N VAL A 130 5.11 4.56 -2.70
CA VAL A 130 6.39 3.99 -3.14
C VAL A 130 6.38 2.47 -3.10
N ALA A 131 5.83 1.87 -2.03
CA ALA A 131 5.70 0.42 -1.92
C ALA A 131 4.79 -0.16 -3.01
N LEU A 132 3.66 0.48 -3.31
CA LEU A 132 2.76 0.07 -4.39
C LEU A 132 3.39 0.26 -5.77
N ALA A 133 4.13 1.34 -5.99
CA ALA A 133 4.86 1.56 -7.24
C ALA A 133 5.92 0.49 -7.48
N ALA A 134 6.70 0.15 -6.44
CA ALA A 134 7.70 -0.90 -6.52
C ALA A 134 7.10 -2.27 -6.87
N ASP A 135 5.97 -2.61 -6.24
CA ASP A 135 5.24 -3.83 -6.54
C ASP A 135 4.69 -3.85 -7.98
N ALA A 136 4.09 -2.76 -8.42
CA ALA A 136 3.57 -2.64 -9.79
C ALA A 136 4.68 -2.73 -10.85
N VAL A 137 5.82 -2.07 -10.62
CA VAL A 137 7.00 -2.16 -11.50
C VAL A 137 7.55 -3.58 -11.53
N GLY A 138 7.65 -4.26 -10.38
CA GLY A 138 8.10 -5.64 -10.31
C GLY A 138 7.18 -6.61 -11.06
N ALA A 139 5.87 -6.43 -10.93
CA ALA A 139 4.89 -7.23 -11.68
C ALA A 139 4.97 -6.97 -13.19
N ALA A 140 5.10 -5.70 -13.61
CA ALA A 140 5.23 -5.33 -15.02
C ALA A 140 6.52 -5.89 -15.63
N ASP A 141 7.62 -5.86 -14.90
CA ASP A 141 8.90 -6.41 -15.30
C ASP A 141 8.81 -7.93 -15.55
N ALA A 142 8.26 -8.65 -14.60
CA ALA A 142 8.05 -10.09 -14.72
C ALA A 142 7.15 -10.47 -15.92
N MET A 143 6.10 -9.69 -16.18
CA MET A 143 5.22 -9.89 -17.33
C MET A 143 5.94 -9.59 -18.64
N PHE A 144 6.74 -8.53 -18.70
CA PHE A 144 7.54 -8.18 -19.87
C PHE A 144 8.55 -9.27 -20.20
N GLU A 145 9.29 -9.76 -19.21
CA GLU A 145 10.27 -10.85 -19.41
C GLU A 145 9.60 -12.12 -19.92
N GLN A 146 8.45 -12.51 -19.35
CA GLN A 146 7.70 -13.67 -19.82
C GLN A 146 7.22 -13.50 -21.28
N ALA A 147 6.72 -12.32 -21.63
CA ALA A 147 6.29 -12.02 -22.99
C ALA A 147 7.47 -12.05 -23.98
N LEU A 148 8.61 -11.48 -23.58
CA LEU A 148 9.83 -11.48 -24.36
C LEU A 148 10.34 -12.91 -24.62
N GLU A 149 10.47 -13.72 -23.56
CA GLU A 149 10.93 -15.11 -23.70
C GLU A 149 9.95 -15.97 -24.51
N TYR A 150 8.65 -15.80 -24.31
CA TYR A 150 7.65 -16.49 -25.12
C TYR A 150 7.76 -16.10 -26.59
N SER A 151 8.01 -14.84 -26.90
CA SER A 151 8.18 -14.36 -28.28
C SER A 151 9.38 -14.97 -28.99
N LYS A 152 10.44 -15.34 -28.27
CA LYS A 152 11.64 -15.99 -28.80
C LYS A 152 11.44 -17.50 -29.06
N GLN A 153 10.45 -18.12 -28.43
CA GLN A 153 10.23 -19.56 -28.46
C GLN A 153 9.04 -19.97 -29.33
N ARG A 154 7.96 -19.17 -29.29
CA ARG A 154 6.72 -19.51 -30.01
C ARG A 154 6.90 -19.36 -31.51
N VAL A 155 6.68 -20.44 -32.24
CA VAL A 155 6.72 -20.45 -33.71
C VAL A 155 5.30 -20.33 -34.28
N GLN A 156 5.13 -19.42 -35.22
CA GLN A 156 3.97 -19.28 -36.08
C GLN A 156 4.44 -18.84 -37.48
N PHE A 157 3.76 -19.32 -38.53
CA PHE A 157 4.16 -19.04 -39.92
C PHE A 157 5.66 -19.35 -40.17
N GLU A 158 6.08 -20.52 -39.70
CA GLU A 158 7.45 -21.10 -39.86
C GLU A 158 8.60 -20.30 -39.22
N ARG A 159 8.31 -19.33 -38.35
CA ARG A 159 9.33 -18.56 -37.63
C ARG A 159 8.85 -18.13 -36.25
N VAL A 160 9.80 -17.77 -35.41
CA VAL A 160 9.48 -17.26 -34.04
C VAL A 160 8.67 -15.97 -34.12
N ILE A 161 7.64 -15.84 -33.25
CA ILE A 161 6.74 -14.67 -33.31
C ILE A 161 7.47 -13.36 -33.04
N GLY A 162 8.54 -13.38 -32.24
CA GLY A 162 9.40 -12.21 -31.98
C GLY A 162 10.14 -11.69 -33.22
N SER A 163 10.12 -12.44 -34.36
CA SER A 163 10.66 -11.94 -35.63
C SER A 163 9.73 -10.98 -36.36
N PHE A 164 8.43 -10.96 -36.01
CA PHE A 164 7.46 -10.07 -36.63
C PHE A 164 7.55 -8.65 -36.08
N GLN A 165 7.46 -7.65 -36.95
CA GLN A 165 7.55 -6.24 -36.59
C GLN A 165 6.50 -5.82 -35.56
N GLY A 166 5.24 -6.29 -35.70
CA GLY A 166 4.17 -5.98 -34.78
C GLY A 166 4.47 -6.42 -33.34
N VAL A 167 5.09 -7.60 -33.16
CA VAL A 167 5.52 -8.08 -31.84
C VAL A 167 6.71 -7.29 -31.31
N LYS A 168 7.70 -7.00 -32.17
CA LYS A 168 8.88 -6.21 -31.79
C LYS A 168 8.51 -4.81 -31.32
N HIS A 169 7.58 -4.14 -32.04
CA HIS A 169 7.14 -2.79 -31.68
C HIS A 169 6.39 -2.82 -30.35
N ALA A 170 5.48 -3.78 -30.14
CA ALA A 170 4.77 -3.90 -28.88
C ALA A 170 5.72 -4.11 -27.69
N LEU A 171 6.74 -4.96 -27.85
CA LEU A 171 7.76 -5.17 -26.80
C LEU A 171 8.63 -3.92 -26.59
N ALA A 172 8.96 -3.19 -27.66
CA ALA A 172 9.70 -1.93 -27.55
C ALA A 172 8.90 -0.85 -26.82
N ASP A 173 7.60 -0.75 -27.07
CA ASP A 173 6.70 0.17 -26.39
C ASP A 173 6.61 -0.17 -24.89
N MET A 174 6.46 -1.46 -24.56
CA MET A 174 6.42 -1.93 -23.17
C MET A 174 7.68 -1.55 -22.39
N ILE A 175 8.87 -1.84 -22.92
CA ILE A 175 10.13 -1.53 -22.21
C ILE A 175 10.35 -0.02 -22.13
N THR A 176 9.96 0.75 -23.14
CA THR A 176 10.05 2.20 -23.15
C THR A 176 9.19 2.83 -22.06
N ALA A 177 8.05 2.22 -21.69
CA ALA A 177 7.21 2.66 -20.57
C ALA A 177 7.75 2.16 -19.22
N LEU A 178 8.32 0.95 -19.17
CA LEU A 178 8.76 0.31 -17.93
C LEU A 178 10.03 0.93 -17.35
N GLU A 179 11.03 1.25 -18.20
CA GLU A 179 12.32 1.79 -17.73
C GLU A 179 12.18 3.14 -16.99
N PRO A 180 11.42 4.13 -17.50
CA PRO A 180 11.20 5.36 -16.75
C PRO A 180 10.45 5.11 -15.42
N ALA A 181 9.46 4.21 -15.40
CA ALA A 181 8.73 3.86 -14.18
C ALA A 181 9.66 3.24 -13.13
N ARG A 182 10.59 2.37 -13.56
CA ARG A 182 11.63 1.79 -12.69
C ARG A 182 12.54 2.87 -12.12
N ALA A 183 13.05 3.76 -12.97
CA ALA A 183 13.93 4.85 -12.55
C ALA A 183 13.25 5.79 -11.56
N LEU A 184 11.99 6.17 -11.82
CA LEU A 184 11.21 7.01 -10.91
C LEU A 184 10.93 6.33 -9.56
N THR A 185 10.65 5.02 -9.57
CA THR A 185 10.44 4.25 -8.33
C THR A 185 11.73 4.20 -7.49
N TRP A 186 12.88 3.99 -8.12
CA TRP A 186 14.18 4.07 -7.45
C TRP A 186 14.45 5.45 -6.89
N TYR A 187 14.21 6.50 -7.66
CA TYR A 187 14.35 7.88 -7.20
C TYR A 187 13.43 8.19 -6.01
N ALA A 188 12.15 7.82 -6.10
CA ALA A 188 11.21 8.01 -5.02
C ALA A 188 11.63 7.27 -3.73
N THR A 189 12.16 6.04 -3.86
CA THR A 189 12.69 5.29 -2.72
C THR A 189 13.88 6.01 -2.09
N HIS A 190 14.80 6.51 -2.91
CA HIS A 190 15.98 7.27 -2.44
C HIS A 190 15.52 8.58 -1.73
N ALA A 191 14.59 9.31 -2.33
CA ALA A 191 14.07 10.55 -1.75
C ALA A 191 13.43 10.32 -0.37
N GLN A 192 12.75 9.18 -0.17
CA GLN A 192 12.16 8.81 1.12
C GLN A 192 13.21 8.58 2.22
N THR A 193 14.43 8.21 1.88
CA THR A 193 15.48 7.87 2.86
C THR A 193 16.49 9.00 3.05
N GLU A 194 16.91 9.64 1.97
CA GLU A 194 18.04 10.56 1.97
C GLU A 194 17.63 12.05 1.84
N MET A 195 16.38 12.32 1.42
CA MET A 195 15.90 13.67 1.12
C MET A 195 14.62 13.97 1.93
N PRO A 196 14.68 13.97 3.28
CA PRO A 196 13.51 14.21 4.11
C PRO A 196 12.98 15.64 3.87
N GLY A 197 11.76 15.73 3.37
CA GLY A 197 11.09 17.00 3.02
C GLY A 197 10.91 17.23 1.52
N GLU A 198 11.53 16.48 0.63
CA GLU A 198 11.11 16.40 -0.76
C GLU A 198 9.91 15.45 -0.85
N GLU A 199 8.78 15.98 -1.27
CA GLU A 199 7.59 15.16 -1.50
C GLU A 199 7.87 14.25 -2.71
N ALA A 200 7.61 12.96 -2.54
CA ALA A 200 7.63 12.00 -3.63
C ALA A 200 6.39 12.25 -4.50
N HIS A 201 6.52 13.10 -5.48
CA HIS A 201 5.46 13.45 -6.43
C HIS A 201 5.28 12.38 -7.51
#